data_6a141a3ec7cc7352d95a1996f00c1ddc
#
_entry.id   6a141a3ec7cc7352d95a1996f00c1ddc
#
_cell.length_a   1.000
_cell.length_b   1.000
_cell.length_c   1.000
_cell.angle_alpha   90.00
_cell.angle_beta   90.00
_cell.angle_gamma   90.00
#
_symmetry.space_group_name_H-M   'P 1'
#
loop_
_entity.id
_entity.type
_entity.pdbx_description
1 polymer ?
#
loop_
_entity_poly.entity_id
_entity_poly.type
_entity_poly.pdbx_seq_one_letter_code
_entity_poly.pdbx_strand_id
1 'polypeptide(L)'
;ICWFRQGNSDSRKFKDASNKTLIKVTGLNYADVLMCPHYDVEKHRQPALKTMMKTTQGVAVALDNCAALHIKNDQYRILASKQYKKEMAAKSFITLNTVN
;
A
#
# COMPACT_ATOMS: atom_id res chain seq x y z
N ILE A 1 1.03 8.73 1.04
CA ILE A 1 2.05 7.81 0.51
C ILE A 1 3.38 8.48 0.16
N CYS A 2 3.47 9.79 0.30
CA CYS A 2 4.68 10.54 -0.09
C CYS A 2 5.94 10.18 0.71
N TRP A 3 5.80 9.62 1.89
CA TRP A 3 6.92 9.24 2.75
C TRP A 3 7.64 7.98 2.30
N PHE A 4 7.00 7.18 1.44
CA PHE A 4 7.52 5.90 1.01
C PHE A 4 8.34 6.04 -0.27
N ARG A 5 9.07 4.98 -0.62
CA ARG A 5 9.83 4.98 -1.88
C ARG A 5 8.89 5.11 -3.07
N GLN A 6 7.80 4.39 -3.05
CA GLN A 6 6.82 4.37 -4.13
C GLN A 6 5.41 4.20 -3.55
N GLY A 7 4.42 4.51 -4.36
CA GLY A 7 3.03 4.32 -4.00
C GLY A 7 2.18 3.87 -5.17
N ASN A 8 1.13 3.12 -4.85
CA ASN A 8 0.10 2.73 -5.79
C ASN A 8 -0.98 3.79 -5.75
N SER A 9 -1.12 4.57 -6.82
CA SER A 9 -1.91 5.79 -6.84
C SER A 9 -3.03 5.74 -7.86
N ASP A 10 -4.18 6.28 -7.49
CA ASP A 10 -5.33 6.46 -8.36
C ASP A 10 -5.45 7.89 -8.90
N SER A 11 -4.35 8.63 -8.91
CA SER A 11 -4.34 10.06 -9.27
C SER A 11 -4.90 10.38 -10.66
N ARG A 12 -4.97 9.42 -11.56
CA ARG A 12 -5.58 9.61 -12.89
C ARG A 12 -7.07 9.95 -12.84
N LYS A 13 -7.74 9.64 -11.73
CA LYS A 13 -9.13 10.04 -11.51
C LYS A 13 -9.33 11.55 -11.50
N PHE A 14 -8.31 12.32 -11.19
CA PHE A 14 -8.42 13.78 -11.18
C PHE A 14 -8.71 14.37 -12.56
N LYS A 15 -8.24 13.70 -13.61
CA LYS A 15 -8.48 14.13 -14.98
C LYS A 15 -9.74 13.49 -15.58
N ASP A 16 -10.00 12.25 -15.20
CA ASP A 16 -11.13 11.47 -15.69
C ASP A 16 -11.62 10.56 -14.58
N ALA A 17 -12.77 10.89 -14.00
CA ALA A 17 -13.34 10.17 -12.88
C ALA A 17 -13.65 8.70 -13.18
N SER A 18 -13.84 8.35 -14.45
CA SER A 18 -14.08 6.96 -14.87
C SER A 18 -12.78 6.15 -14.98
N ASN A 19 -11.62 6.80 -14.96
CA ASN A 19 -10.35 6.14 -15.12
C ASN A 19 -9.90 5.53 -13.79
N LYS A 20 -10.00 4.21 -13.68
CA LYS A 20 -9.61 3.45 -12.47
C LYS A 20 -8.20 2.88 -12.56
N THR A 21 -7.43 3.28 -13.56
CA THR A 21 -6.05 2.80 -13.71
C THR A 21 -5.19 3.29 -12.54
N LEU A 22 -4.50 2.34 -11.92
CA LEU A 22 -3.55 2.63 -10.85
C LEU A 22 -2.14 2.72 -11.43
N ILE A 23 -1.41 3.71 -10.97
CA ILE A 23 -0.03 3.95 -11.41
C ILE A 23 0.92 3.91 -10.22
N LYS A 24 2.17 3.63 -10.52
CA LYS A 24 3.24 3.68 -9.54
C LYS A 24 3.81 5.10 -9.52
N VAL A 25 3.79 5.73 -8.35
CA VAL A 25 4.37 7.06 -8.15
C VAL A 25 5.58 6.96 -7.24
N THR A 26 6.54 7.86 -7.43
CA THR A 26 7.76 7.92 -6.63
C THR A 26 7.58 8.88 -5.48
N GLY A 27 8.00 8.48 -4.30
CA GLY A 27 7.94 9.30 -3.10
C GLY A 27 9.31 9.71 -2.58
N LEU A 28 9.34 10.17 -1.34
CA LEU A 28 10.54 10.73 -0.70
C LEU A 28 11.51 9.68 -0.15
N ASN A 29 11.08 8.44 -0.12
CA ASN A 29 11.88 7.29 0.34
C ASN A 29 12.38 7.39 1.79
N TYR A 30 11.57 7.90 2.69
CA TYR A 30 11.85 7.79 4.12
C TYR A 30 11.65 6.36 4.62
N ALA A 31 10.80 5.60 3.96
CA ALA A 31 10.63 4.17 4.19
C ALA A 31 10.72 3.45 2.84
N ASP A 32 11.60 2.48 2.74
CA ASP A 32 11.97 1.82 1.49
C ASP A 32 10.97 0.72 1.12
N VAL A 33 9.72 1.11 0.95
CA VAL A 33 8.64 0.20 0.55
C VAL A 33 7.74 0.87 -0.48
N LEU A 34 7.01 0.04 -1.22
CA LEU A 34 5.88 0.50 -2.03
C LEU A 34 4.62 0.43 -1.17
N MET A 35 3.90 1.53 -1.06
CA MET A 35 2.69 1.61 -0.26
C MET A 35 1.44 1.52 -1.14
N CYS A 36 0.54 0.61 -0.78
CA CYS A 36 -0.78 0.49 -1.39
C CYS A 36 -1.85 0.74 -0.32
N PRO A 37 -2.46 1.94 -0.29
CA PRO A 37 -3.51 2.24 0.69
C PRO A 37 -4.87 1.70 0.24
N HIS A 38 -5.83 1.72 1.15
CA HIS A 38 -7.24 1.37 0.90
C HIS A 38 -7.43 -0.03 0.32
N TYR A 39 -6.61 -0.96 0.76
CA TYR A 39 -6.49 -2.26 0.12
C TYR A 39 -7.77 -3.11 0.23
N ASP A 40 -8.48 -3.00 1.36
CA ASP A 40 -9.69 -3.75 1.62
C ASP A 40 -10.94 -3.20 0.91
N VAL A 41 -11.07 -1.87 0.87
CA VAL A 41 -12.29 -1.22 0.35
C VAL A 41 -12.23 -0.95 -1.15
N GLU A 42 -11.07 -0.70 -1.68
CA GLU A 42 -10.88 -0.50 -3.12
C GLU A 42 -10.41 -1.81 -3.75
N LYS A 43 -11.36 -2.70 -4.02
CA LYS A 43 -11.08 -4.09 -4.45
C LYS A 43 -10.20 -4.20 -5.69
N HIS A 44 -10.27 -3.22 -6.59
CA HIS A 44 -9.44 -3.20 -7.79
C HIS A 44 -7.94 -3.02 -7.47
N ARG A 45 -7.59 -2.57 -6.27
CA ARG A 45 -6.19 -2.44 -5.87
C ARG A 45 -5.49 -3.78 -5.68
N GLN A 46 -6.22 -4.81 -5.31
CA GLN A 46 -5.61 -6.12 -5.02
C GLN A 46 -4.97 -6.73 -6.27
N PRO A 47 -5.69 -6.92 -7.38
CA PRO A 47 -5.04 -7.42 -8.59
C PRO A 47 -4.05 -6.44 -9.18
N ALA A 48 -4.31 -5.13 -9.07
CA ALA A 48 -3.41 -4.12 -9.59
C ALA A 48 -2.06 -4.14 -8.87
N LEU A 49 -2.07 -4.29 -7.54
CA LEU A 49 -0.82 -4.38 -6.78
C LEU A 49 -0.04 -5.63 -7.15
N LYS A 50 -0.70 -6.76 -7.27
CA LYS A 50 -0.05 -8.01 -7.67
C LYS A 50 0.62 -7.88 -9.04
N THR A 51 -0.06 -7.26 -9.99
CA THR A 51 0.50 -7.01 -11.32
C THR A 51 1.69 -6.05 -11.24
N MET A 52 1.55 -4.99 -10.48
CA MET A 52 2.61 -3.97 -10.31
C MET A 52 3.88 -4.58 -9.70
N MET A 53 3.72 -5.49 -8.75
CA MET A 53 4.85 -6.13 -8.08
C MET A 53 5.61 -7.12 -8.97
N LYS A 54 5.06 -7.53 -10.10
CA LYS A 54 5.79 -8.36 -11.04
C LYS A 54 7.00 -7.64 -11.65
N THR A 55 6.95 -6.31 -11.70
CA THR A 55 8.01 -5.49 -12.29
C THR A 55 8.63 -4.51 -11.29
N THR A 56 8.33 -4.66 -10.01
CA THR A 56 8.85 -3.79 -8.95
C THR A 56 9.66 -4.62 -7.97
N GLN A 57 10.89 -4.20 -7.72
CA GLN A 57 11.75 -4.83 -6.72
C GLN A 57 11.45 -4.30 -5.33
N GLY A 58 11.76 -5.11 -4.32
CA GLY A 58 11.64 -4.73 -2.93
C GLY A 58 10.35 -5.21 -2.28
N VAL A 59 9.93 -4.51 -1.25
CA VAL A 59 8.80 -4.89 -0.41
C VAL A 59 7.63 -3.95 -0.67
N ALA A 60 6.44 -4.51 -0.76
CA ALA A 60 5.21 -3.73 -0.78
C ALA A 60 4.44 -3.95 0.52
N VAL A 61 3.81 -2.88 0.99
CA VAL A 61 2.91 -2.91 2.13
C VAL A 61 1.53 -2.50 1.66
N ALA A 62 0.56 -3.38 1.87
CA ALA A 62 -0.83 -3.08 1.59
C ALA A 62 -1.55 -2.80 2.91
N LEU A 63 -2.11 -1.62 3.03
CA LEU A 63 -2.82 -1.19 4.23
C LEU A 63 -4.32 -1.07 3.95
N ASP A 64 -5.11 -1.69 4.80
CA ASP A 64 -6.54 -1.53 4.81
C ASP A 64 -6.93 -0.15 5.37
N ASN A 65 -8.17 0.24 5.17
CA ASN A 65 -8.69 1.44 5.82
C ASN A 65 -8.60 1.30 7.33
N CYS A 66 -8.41 2.43 8.02
CA CYS A 66 -8.28 2.48 9.47
C CYS A 66 -7.09 1.71 10.03
N ALA A 67 -6.12 1.41 9.19
CA ALA A 67 -4.84 0.84 9.60
C ALA A 67 -3.71 1.83 9.32
N ALA A 68 -2.63 1.71 10.10
CA ALA A 68 -1.44 2.54 9.95
C ALA A 68 -0.18 1.72 10.14
N LEU A 69 0.84 2.07 9.40
CA LEU A 69 2.17 1.48 9.57
C LEU A 69 3.01 2.38 10.47
N HIS A 70 3.49 1.83 11.57
CA HIS A 70 4.39 2.51 12.49
C HIS A 70 5.79 1.91 12.36
N ILE A 71 6.75 2.73 11.98
CA ILE A 71 8.15 2.33 11.82
C ILE A 71 8.99 3.07 12.86
N LYS A 72 9.80 2.32 13.59
CA LYS A 72 10.73 2.87 14.58
C LYS A 72 11.98 2.01 14.66
N ASN A 73 13.16 2.59 14.42
CA ASN A 73 14.45 1.91 14.57
C ASN A 73 14.50 0.56 13.84
N ASP A 74 14.18 0.56 12.55
CA ASP A 74 14.17 -0.64 11.70
C ASP A 74 13.13 -1.70 12.09
N GLN A 75 12.29 -1.40 13.05
CA GLN A 75 11.16 -2.24 13.42
C GLN A 75 9.86 -1.62 12.95
N TYR A 76 8.87 -2.44 12.73
CA TYR A 76 7.55 -1.96 12.32
C TYR A 76 6.45 -2.71 13.04
N ARG A 77 5.29 -2.06 13.09
CA ARG A 77 4.04 -2.70 13.53
C ARG A 77 2.86 -2.06 12.83
N ILE A 78 1.77 -2.79 12.78
CA ILE A 78 0.53 -2.30 12.22
C ILE A 78 -0.39 -1.90 13.37
N LEU A 79 -0.93 -0.70 13.26
CA LEU A 79 -1.96 -0.20 14.16
C LEU A 79 -3.30 -0.22 13.43
N ALA A 80 -4.35 -0.65 14.11
CA ALA A 80 -5.68 -0.68 13.53
C ALA A 80 -6.70 -0.16 14.53
N SER A 81 -7.77 0.45 14.04
CA SER A 81 -8.86 0.88 14.90
C SER A 81 -9.58 -0.33 15.49
N LYS A 82 -10.30 -0.12 16.59
CA LYS A 82 -11.03 -1.21 17.26
C LYS A 82 -12.02 -1.93 16.34
N GLN A 83 -12.61 -1.22 15.40
CA GLN A 83 -13.59 -1.77 14.47
C GLN A 83 -12.99 -2.78 13.51
N TYR A 84 -11.70 -2.66 13.22
CA TYR A 84 -11.00 -3.51 12.26
C TYR A 84 -10.09 -4.53 12.91
N LYS A 85 -10.05 -4.53 14.22
CA LYS A 85 -9.03 -5.17 15.04
C LYS A 85 -8.87 -6.66 14.79
N LYS A 86 -9.96 -7.40 14.63
CA LYS A 86 -9.89 -8.88 14.53
C LYS A 86 -9.67 -9.38 13.12
N GLU A 87 -10.34 -8.74 12.15
CA GLU A 87 -10.38 -9.26 10.78
C GLU A 87 -9.45 -8.48 9.86
N MET A 88 -9.44 -7.17 9.99
CA MET A 88 -8.75 -6.31 9.06
C MET A 88 -7.28 -6.10 9.43
N ALA A 89 -6.95 -6.05 10.72
CA ALA A 89 -5.55 -5.89 11.13
C ALA A 89 -4.66 -7.01 10.60
N ALA A 90 -5.18 -8.24 10.57
CA ALA A 90 -4.45 -9.39 10.05
C ALA A 90 -4.22 -9.31 8.54
N LYS A 91 -5.03 -8.52 7.84
CA LYS A 91 -4.94 -8.34 6.39
C LYS A 91 -4.28 -7.04 5.98
N SER A 92 -4.09 -6.12 6.93
CA SER A 92 -3.60 -4.78 6.63
C SER A 92 -2.12 -4.74 6.28
N PHE A 93 -1.40 -5.81 6.52
CA PHE A 93 0.00 -5.92 6.15
C PHE A 93 0.21 -7.14 5.25
N ILE A 94 0.70 -6.89 4.05
CA ILE A 94 1.06 -7.95 3.10
C ILE A 94 2.42 -7.61 2.52
N THR A 95 3.38 -8.52 2.75
CA THR A 95 4.67 -8.45 2.08
C THR A 95 4.57 -9.31 0.82
N LEU A 96 4.50 -8.68 -0.32
CA LEU A 96 4.26 -9.38 -1.58
C LEU A 96 5.52 -9.71 -2.35
N ASN A 97 6.59 -9.01 -2.08
CA ASN A 97 7.81 -9.20 -2.82
C ASN A 97 9.01 -8.82 -1.96
N THR A 98 9.93 -9.75 -1.81
CA THR A 98 11.16 -9.57 -1.04
C THR A 98 12.38 -9.81 -1.93
N VAL A 99 12.35 -9.29 -3.14
CA VAL A 99 13.48 -9.42 -4.06
C VAL A 99 14.63 -8.56 -3.58
N ASN A 100 15.74 -9.18 -3.42
CA ASN A 100 16.98 -8.53 -3.00
C ASN A 100 17.87 -8.22 -4.19
#